data_5e70fe4c3b707ad35adefec6403a961f
#
_entry.id   5e70fe4c3b707ad35adefec6403a961f
#
_cell.length_a   1.000
_cell.length_b   1.000
_cell.length_c   1.000
_cell.angle_alpha   90.00
_cell.angle_beta   90.00
_cell.angle_gamma   90.00
#
_symmetry.space_group_name_H-M   'P 1'
#
loop_
_entity.id
_entity.type
_entity.pdbx_description
1 polymer ?
#
loop_
_entity_poly.entity_id
_entity_poly.type
_entity_poly.pdbx_seq_one_letter_code
_entity_poly.pdbx_strand_id
1 'polypeptide(L)'
;MVKILENNNINEMIVVVINLIFAIIFGLINKLSSDQCKYAATIQEFVDITLYKFEIIDDRIDGIKLEEIEEKIYETIKRHKKEYQKQINSTGDSPEHGVADWYTNISDDLEMQDAIIKCQKQNTWWDKEQDKIYAIFKIVFTTLLILTLVILFIDLWQVIVITVVSIAIEIYGLYDKYKNYAKLSIEIKILEDIYLKSKDEKILKEIQSKIFERRKTGYKVPDFLHNFKSVDLHEKYKKIFK
;
A
#
# COMPACT_ATOMS: atom_id res chain seq x y z
N MET A 1 -19.89 41.83 -29.90
CA MET A 1 -20.24 41.39 -28.54
C MET A 1 -20.80 39.96 -28.52
N VAL A 2 -21.79 39.58 -29.34
CA VAL A 2 -22.37 38.22 -29.39
C VAL A 2 -21.33 37.14 -29.74
N LYS A 3 -20.43 37.32 -30.70
CA LYS A 3 -19.37 36.36 -31.08
C LYS A 3 -18.34 36.07 -29.97
N ILE A 4 -18.08 37.02 -29.08
CA ILE A 4 -17.15 36.84 -27.97
C ILE A 4 -17.81 36.00 -26.87
N LEU A 5 -19.10 36.19 -26.64
CA LEU A 5 -19.89 35.41 -25.68
C LEU A 5 -20.08 33.96 -26.15
N GLU A 6 -20.31 33.71 -27.44
CA GLU A 6 -20.39 32.35 -28.00
C GLU A 6 -19.05 31.61 -27.89
N ASN A 7 -17.93 32.28 -28.12
CA ASN A 7 -16.61 31.66 -28.03
C ASN A 7 -16.22 31.27 -26.57
N ASN A 8 -16.65 32.08 -25.59
CA ASN A 8 -16.42 31.75 -24.17
C ASN A 8 -17.25 30.53 -23.71
N ASN A 9 -18.52 30.44 -24.15
CA ASN A 9 -19.37 29.28 -23.80
C ASN A 9 -18.85 27.96 -24.41
N ILE A 10 -18.31 27.99 -25.64
CA ILE A 10 -17.70 26.80 -26.25
C ILE A 10 -16.45 26.37 -25.48
N ASN A 11 -15.60 27.31 -25.07
CA ASN A 11 -14.41 27.02 -24.30
C ASN A 11 -14.75 26.42 -22.92
N GLU A 12 -15.78 26.94 -22.25
CA GLU A 12 -16.27 26.42 -20.99
C GLU A 12 -16.78 24.98 -21.11
N MET A 13 -17.55 24.69 -22.16
CA MET A 13 -18.07 23.34 -22.43
C MET A 13 -16.93 22.34 -22.70
N ILE A 14 -15.93 22.73 -23.48
CA ILE A 14 -14.74 21.90 -23.74
C ILE A 14 -14.02 21.56 -22.43
N VAL A 15 -13.83 22.55 -21.56
CA VAL A 15 -13.18 22.32 -20.25
C VAL A 15 -13.98 21.35 -19.40
N VAL A 16 -15.31 21.47 -19.35
CA VAL A 16 -16.18 20.54 -18.61
C VAL A 16 -16.05 19.10 -19.15
N VAL A 17 -16.07 18.93 -20.48
CA VAL A 17 -15.93 17.62 -21.12
C VAL A 17 -14.56 17.01 -20.82
N ILE A 18 -13.48 17.78 -20.92
CA ILE A 18 -12.13 17.33 -20.58
C ILE A 18 -12.05 16.88 -19.12
N ASN A 19 -12.59 17.67 -18.18
CA ASN A 19 -12.61 17.30 -16.77
C ASN A 19 -13.40 16.01 -16.51
N LEU A 20 -14.52 15.81 -17.19
CA LEU A 20 -15.31 14.56 -17.09
C LEU A 20 -14.50 13.35 -17.58
N ILE A 21 -13.82 13.48 -18.72
CA ILE A 21 -12.94 12.44 -19.27
C ILE A 21 -11.82 12.11 -18.26
N PHE A 22 -11.16 13.11 -17.69
CA PHE A 22 -10.14 12.90 -16.68
C PHE A 22 -10.69 12.22 -15.43
N ALA A 23 -11.87 12.60 -14.95
CA ALA A 23 -12.51 11.97 -13.80
C ALA A 23 -12.80 10.47 -14.04
N ILE A 24 -13.29 10.13 -15.24
CA ILE A 24 -13.55 8.73 -15.65
C ILE A 24 -12.22 7.94 -15.70
N ILE A 25 -11.21 8.46 -16.39
CA ILE A 25 -9.90 7.83 -16.51
C ILE A 25 -9.29 7.62 -15.12
N PHE A 26 -9.34 8.63 -14.25
CA PHE A 26 -8.83 8.56 -12.89
C PHE A 26 -9.59 7.51 -12.05
N GLY A 27 -10.91 7.45 -12.17
CA GLY A 27 -11.73 6.41 -11.54
C GLY A 27 -11.34 4.99 -11.97
N LEU A 28 -11.10 4.78 -13.27
CA LEU A 28 -10.65 3.50 -13.81
C LEU A 28 -9.25 3.13 -13.29
N ILE A 29 -8.30 4.08 -13.31
CA ILE A 29 -6.94 3.86 -12.78
C ILE A 29 -6.98 3.50 -11.29
N ASN A 30 -7.78 4.20 -10.49
CA ASN A 30 -7.93 3.92 -9.06
C ASN A 30 -8.52 2.51 -8.82
N LYS A 31 -9.54 2.12 -9.61
CA LYS A 31 -10.10 0.78 -9.53
C LYS A 31 -9.06 -0.29 -9.86
N LEU A 32 -8.38 -0.16 -10.99
CA LEU A 32 -7.33 -1.09 -11.41
C LEU A 32 -6.20 -1.19 -10.36
N SER A 33 -5.78 -0.05 -9.80
CA SER A 33 -4.77 0.00 -8.74
C SER A 33 -5.25 -0.73 -7.47
N SER A 34 -6.52 -0.54 -7.08
CA SER A 34 -7.13 -1.23 -5.94
C SER A 34 -7.16 -2.74 -6.13
N ASP A 35 -7.56 -3.20 -7.31
CA ASP A 35 -7.62 -4.63 -7.64
C ASP A 35 -6.22 -5.26 -7.63
N GLN A 36 -5.21 -4.56 -8.13
CA GLN A 36 -3.81 -5.00 -8.06
C GLN A 36 -3.30 -5.07 -6.62
N CYS A 37 -3.64 -4.10 -5.77
CA CYS A 37 -3.27 -4.14 -4.35
C CYS A 37 -3.89 -5.33 -3.62
N LYS A 38 -5.17 -5.61 -3.85
CA LYS A 38 -5.85 -6.78 -3.28
C LYS A 38 -5.17 -8.07 -3.70
N TYR A 39 -4.86 -8.18 -4.99
CA TYR A 39 -4.20 -9.37 -5.52
C TYR A 39 -2.80 -9.56 -4.94
N ALA A 40 -2.00 -8.50 -4.87
CA ALA A 40 -0.68 -8.53 -4.24
C ALA A 40 -0.76 -8.93 -2.75
N ALA A 41 -1.75 -8.40 -2.03
CA ALA A 41 -2.01 -8.79 -0.64
C ALA A 41 -2.35 -10.28 -0.51
N THR A 42 -3.15 -10.84 -1.45
CA THR A 42 -3.49 -12.27 -1.46
C THR A 42 -2.27 -13.15 -1.69
N ILE A 43 -1.35 -12.75 -2.58
CA ILE A 43 -0.08 -13.46 -2.77
C ILE A 43 0.78 -13.40 -1.50
N GLN A 44 0.89 -12.24 -0.86
CA GLN A 44 1.63 -12.10 0.40
C GLN A 44 1.02 -12.95 1.51
N GLU A 45 -0.31 -13.00 1.58
CA GLU A 45 -1.02 -13.83 2.55
C GLU A 45 -0.76 -15.31 2.30
N PHE A 46 -0.79 -15.76 1.05
CA PHE A 46 -0.44 -17.13 0.68
C PHE A 46 0.96 -17.52 1.16
N VAL A 47 1.95 -16.63 0.95
CA VAL A 47 3.32 -16.85 1.42
C VAL A 47 3.38 -16.92 2.94
N ASP A 48 2.78 -15.95 3.64
CA ASP A 48 2.80 -15.89 5.10
C ASP A 48 2.12 -17.12 5.72
N ILE A 49 0.93 -17.50 5.26
CA ILE A 49 0.19 -18.68 5.76
C ILE A 49 0.99 -19.96 5.54
N THR A 50 1.63 -20.10 4.36
CA THR A 50 2.47 -21.24 4.05
C THR A 50 3.69 -21.32 4.96
N LEU A 51 4.39 -20.19 5.19
CA LEU A 51 5.54 -20.11 6.09
C LEU A 51 5.16 -20.40 7.54
N TYR A 52 4.02 -19.87 8.00
CA TYR A 52 3.53 -20.03 9.36
C TYR A 52 2.85 -21.38 9.59
N LYS A 53 2.65 -22.17 8.55
CA LYS A 53 1.92 -23.45 8.56
C LYS A 53 0.50 -23.31 9.11
N PHE A 54 -0.16 -22.18 8.82
CA PHE A 54 -1.56 -22.01 9.15
C PHE A 54 -2.42 -22.81 8.16
N GLU A 55 -3.52 -23.35 8.65
CA GLU A 55 -4.48 -24.10 7.84
C GLU A 55 -5.15 -23.18 6.82
N ILE A 56 -5.21 -23.63 5.56
CA ILE A 56 -5.94 -22.96 4.48
C ILE A 56 -7.28 -23.70 4.34
N ILE A 57 -8.37 -22.97 4.47
CA ILE A 57 -9.72 -23.51 4.40
C ILE A 57 -10.20 -23.51 2.94
N ASP A 58 -10.76 -24.62 2.48
CA ASP A 58 -11.36 -24.78 1.14
C ASP A 58 -10.42 -24.44 -0.03
N ASP A 59 -9.11 -24.60 0.14
CA ASP A 59 -8.09 -24.29 -0.87
C ASP A 59 -8.25 -22.88 -1.49
N ARG A 60 -8.65 -21.89 -0.65
CA ARG A 60 -8.90 -20.50 -1.07
C ARG A 60 -8.34 -19.49 -0.10
N ILE A 61 -7.88 -18.39 -0.66
CA ILE A 61 -7.54 -17.16 0.07
C ILE A 61 -8.32 -16.00 -0.55
N ASP A 62 -9.13 -15.30 0.26
CA ASP A 62 -10.01 -14.21 -0.20
C ASP A 62 -10.91 -14.58 -1.40
N GLY A 63 -11.37 -15.85 -1.43
CA GLY A 63 -12.20 -16.39 -2.48
C GLY A 63 -11.47 -16.87 -3.74
N ILE A 64 -10.14 -16.62 -3.84
CA ILE A 64 -9.29 -17.03 -4.96
C ILE A 64 -8.72 -18.42 -4.67
N LYS A 65 -8.77 -19.33 -5.63
CA LYS A 65 -8.21 -20.69 -5.48
C LYS A 65 -6.68 -20.63 -5.42
N LEU A 66 -6.09 -21.56 -4.66
CA LEU A 66 -4.63 -21.67 -4.55
C LEU A 66 -3.96 -21.86 -5.92
N GLU A 67 -4.52 -22.69 -6.77
CA GLU A 67 -4.02 -22.93 -8.13
C GLU A 67 -3.91 -21.62 -8.94
N GLU A 68 -4.93 -20.74 -8.85
CA GLU A 68 -4.94 -19.45 -9.54
C GLU A 68 -3.86 -18.51 -8.97
N ILE A 69 -3.62 -18.57 -7.65
CA ILE A 69 -2.57 -17.78 -6.99
C ILE A 69 -1.19 -18.26 -7.45
N GLU A 70 -0.95 -19.57 -7.44
CA GLU A 70 0.32 -20.18 -7.88
C GLU A 70 0.62 -19.92 -9.35
N GLU A 71 -0.39 -20.06 -10.23
CA GLU A 71 -0.26 -19.74 -11.65
C GLU A 71 0.17 -18.27 -11.84
N LYS A 72 -0.47 -17.37 -11.12
CA LYS A 72 -0.16 -15.94 -11.19
C LYS A 72 1.23 -15.59 -10.66
N ILE A 73 1.65 -16.27 -9.59
CA ILE A 73 3.02 -16.14 -9.07
C ILE A 73 4.01 -16.55 -10.16
N TYR A 74 3.79 -17.72 -10.78
CA TYR A 74 4.64 -18.23 -11.85
C TYR A 74 4.72 -17.27 -13.04
N GLU A 75 3.56 -16.79 -13.53
CA GLU A 75 3.52 -15.80 -14.62
C GLU A 75 4.27 -14.49 -14.27
N THR A 76 4.10 -14.03 -13.03
CA THR A 76 4.75 -12.79 -12.56
C THR A 76 6.26 -12.96 -12.49
N ILE A 77 6.74 -14.07 -11.94
CA ILE A 77 8.17 -14.41 -11.91
C ILE A 77 8.73 -14.52 -13.33
N LYS A 78 8.02 -15.20 -14.24
CA LYS A 78 8.44 -15.34 -15.64
C LYS A 78 8.56 -13.99 -16.35
N ARG A 79 7.59 -13.09 -16.11
CA ARG A 79 7.54 -11.74 -16.71
C ARG A 79 8.64 -10.83 -16.18
N HIS A 80 8.92 -10.93 -14.87
CA HIS A 80 9.86 -10.06 -14.13
C HIS A 80 11.08 -10.82 -13.62
N LYS A 81 11.58 -11.80 -14.39
CA LYS A 81 12.63 -12.73 -13.95
C LYS A 81 13.89 -12.03 -13.42
N LYS A 82 14.34 -10.96 -14.08
CA LYS A 82 15.53 -10.22 -13.65
C LYS A 82 15.33 -9.56 -12.28
N GLU A 83 14.19 -8.92 -12.10
CA GLU A 83 13.85 -8.26 -10.83
C GLU A 83 13.67 -9.29 -9.72
N TYR A 84 12.99 -10.39 -10.00
CA TYR A 84 12.86 -11.51 -9.05
C TYR A 84 14.23 -12.03 -8.60
N GLN A 85 15.14 -12.32 -9.54
CA GLN A 85 16.50 -12.79 -9.22
C GLN A 85 17.28 -11.76 -8.38
N LYS A 86 17.16 -10.48 -8.69
CA LYS A 86 17.72 -9.41 -7.89
C LYS A 86 17.17 -9.44 -6.46
N GLN A 87 15.88 -9.51 -6.30
CA GLN A 87 15.22 -9.46 -5.00
C GLN A 87 15.60 -10.64 -4.09
N ILE A 88 15.68 -11.87 -4.61
CA ILE A 88 16.01 -13.06 -3.81
C ILE A 88 17.51 -13.20 -3.50
N ASN A 89 18.37 -12.54 -4.28
CA ASN A 89 19.84 -12.63 -4.09
C ASN A 89 20.42 -11.42 -3.33
N SER A 90 19.62 -10.41 -3.06
CA SER A 90 20.04 -9.20 -2.35
C SER A 90 19.33 -9.05 -1.03
N THR A 91 20.03 -8.60 0.01
CA THR A 91 19.43 -8.27 1.31
C THR A 91 18.88 -6.84 1.31
N GLY A 92 18.10 -6.46 2.33
CA GLY A 92 17.66 -5.08 2.51
C GLY A 92 18.78 -4.06 2.70
N ASP A 93 19.96 -4.51 3.15
CA ASP A 93 21.14 -3.65 3.37
C ASP A 93 22.07 -3.59 2.12
N SER A 94 21.87 -4.46 1.13
CA SER A 94 22.68 -4.44 -0.08
C SER A 94 22.34 -3.23 -0.96
N PRO A 95 23.29 -2.73 -1.79
CA PRO A 95 23.03 -1.58 -2.66
C PRO A 95 21.84 -1.77 -3.60
N GLU A 96 21.54 -3.02 -3.95
CA GLU A 96 20.46 -3.38 -4.85
C GLU A 96 19.12 -3.60 -4.15
N HIS A 97 19.08 -3.54 -2.81
CA HIS A 97 17.91 -3.75 -1.95
C HIS A 97 17.06 -4.95 -2.38
N GLY A 98 17.15 -6.03 -1.64
CA GLY A 98 16.37 -7.24 -1.89
C GLY A 98 15.65 -7.70 -0.63
N VAL A 99 15.08 -8.91 -0.71
CA VAL A 99 14.29 -9.51 0.36
C VAL A 99 14.95 -10.73 1.01
N ALA A 100 16.18 -11.08 0.58
CA ALA A 100 16.95 -12.10 1.26
C ALA A 100 17.18 -11.66 2.71
N ASP A 101 17.01 -12.56 3.65
CA ASP A 101 17.12 -12.30 5.09
C ASP A 101 16.24 -11.13 5.57
N TRP A 102 15.02 -11.02 4.98
CA TRP A 102 14.08 -9.94 5.30
C TRP A 102 13.74 -9.88 6.79
N TYR A 103 13.49 -11.04 7.41
CA TYR A 103 13.20 -11.09 8.83
C TYR A 103 14.47 -11.08 9.66
N THR A 104 14.60 -10.08 10.53
CA THR A 104 15.76 -9.91 11.40
C THR A 104 15.46 -10.43 12.81
N ASN A 105 16.51 -10.86 13.51
CA ASN A 105 16.40 -11.34 14.89
C ASN A 105 15.53 -12.61 15.07
N ILE A 106 15.43 -13.44 14.04
CA ILE A 106 14.88 -14.80 14.10
C ILE A 106 16.07 -15.75 14.24
N SER A 107 16.18 -16.40 15.41
CA SER A 107 17.20 -17.44 15.64
C SER A 107 16.57 -18.82 15.49
N ASP A 108 17.39 -19.80 15.14
CA ASP A 108 16.96 -21.20 14.97
C ASP A 108 16.44 -21.82 16.28
N ASP A 109 16.81 -21.24 17.42
CA ASP A 109 16.39 -21.72 18.75
C ASP A 109 14.99 -21.25 19.18
N LEU A 110 14.36 -20.36 18.38
CA LEU A 110 13.02 -19.85 18.71
C LEU A 110 11.95 -20.88 18.44
N GLU A 111 11.00 -20.99 19.38
CA GLU A 111 9.76 -21.69 19.10
C GLU A 111 9.02 -21.05 17.92
N MET A 112 8.39 -21.87 17.07
CA MET A 112 7.74 -21.41 15.84
C MET A 112 6.75 -20.27 16.08
N GLN A 113 5.95 -20.35 17.14
CA GLN A 113 4.97 -19.33 17.47
C GLN A 113 5.64 -17.99 17.85
N ASP A 114 6.77 -18.01 18.55
CA ASP A 114 7.54 -16.83 18.90
C ASP A 114 8.27 -16.24 17.67
N ALA A 115 8.66 -17.07 16.71
CA ALA A 115 9.17 -16.61 15.43
C ALA A 115 8.05 -15.93 14.61
N ILE A 116 6.85 -16.51 14.54
CA ILE A 116 5.70 -15.93 13.82
C ILE A 116 5.37 -14.55 14.36
N ILE A 117 5.22 -14.38 15.70
CA ILE A 117 4.88 -13.05 16.24
C ILE A 117 5.96 -12.01 15.97
N LYS A 118 7.24 -12.39 15.92
CA LYS A 118 8.31 -11.48 15.51
C LYS A 118 8.19 -11.06 14.05
N CYS A 119 7.92 -12.00 13.15
CA CYS A 119 7.67 -11.70 11.73
C CYS A 119 6.46 -10.77 11.56
N GLN A 120 5.35 -11.06 12.23
CA GLN A 120 4.14 -10.23 12.19
C GLN A 120 4.40 -8.81 12.71
N LYS A 121 5.16 -8.66 13.82
CA LYS A 121 5.58 -7.35 14.34
C LYS A 121 6.44 -6.58 13.35
N GLN A 122 7.39 -7.25 12.71
CA GLN A 122 8.22 -6.61 11.69
C GLN A 122 7.36 -6.11 10.52
N ASN A 123 6.49 -6.95 9.97
CA ASN A 123 5.58 -6.57 8.89
C ASN A 123 4.72 -5.37 9.28
N THR A 124 4.08 -5.40 10.44
CA THR A 124 3.21 -4.32 10.92
C THR A 124 3.98 -3.00 11.09
N TRP A 125 5.20 -3.07 11.63
CA TRP A 125 6.03 -1.88 11.80
C TRP A 125 6.44 -1.27 10.46
N TRP A 126 6.89 -2.09 9.51
CA TRP A 126 7.27 -1.66 8.16
C TRP A 126 6.11 -1.01 7.43
N ASP A 127 4.97 -1.64 7.43
CA ASP A 127 3.77 -1.13 6.80
C ASP A 127 3.36 0.25 7.37
N LYS A 128 3.43 0.40 8.70
CA LYS A 128 3.10 1.66 9.36
C LYS A 128 4.04 2.80 8.96
N GLU A 129 5.35 2.54 8.91
CA GLU A 129 6.34 3.56 8.55
C GLU A 129 6.21 3.92 7.06
N GLN A 130 5.97 2.95 6.18
CA GLN A 130 5.73 3.20 4.75
C GLN A 130 4.47 4.02 4.52
N ASP A 131 3.35 3.69 5.15
CA ASP A 131 2.09 4.44 5.05
C ASP A 131 2.26 5.90 5.46
N LYS A 132 3.02 6.14 6.54
CA LYS A 132 3.32 7.50 7.01
C LYS A 132 4.10 8.31 5.96
N ILE A 133 5.14 7.71 5.39
CA ILE A 133 5.97 8.36 4.36
C ILE A 133 5.12 8.67 3.12
N TYR A 134 4.31 7.71 2.69
CA TYR A 134 3.44 7.87 1.53
C TYR A 134 2.37 8.95 1.76
N ALA A 135 1.74 8.99 2.93
CA ALA A 135 0.75 10.01 3.26
C ALA A 135 1.37 11.42 3.19
N ILE A 136 2.56 11.62 3.77
CA ILE A 136 3.27 12.90 3.71
C ILE A 136 3.61 13.26 2.26
N PHE A 137 4.17 12.32 1.50
CA PHE A 137 4.51 12.54 0.09
C PHE A 137 3.27 12.96 -0.71
N LYS A 138 2.15 12.27 -0.53
CA LYS A 138 0.93 12.54 -1.27
C LYS A 138 0.36 13.91 -0.92
N ILE A 139 0.35 14.31 0.36
CA ILE A 139 -0.09 15.64 0.79
C ILE A 139 0.78 16.73 0.15
N VAL A 140 2.11 16.60 0.23
CA VAL A 140 3.05 17.57 -0.36
C VAL A 140 2.86 17.67 -1.86
N PHE A 141 2.84 16.54 -2.57
CA PHE A 141 2.65 16.49 -4.02
C PHE A 141 1.32 17.12 -4.45
N THR A 142 0.23 16.79 -3.77
CA THR A 142 -1.10 17.33 -4.06
C THR A 142 -1.14 18.85 -3.81
N THR A 143 -0.51 19.32 -2.73
CA THR A 143 -0.43 20.77 -2.43
C THR A 143 0.33 21.51 -3.53
N LEU A 144 1.48 20.97 -3.96
CA LEU A 144 2.26 21.56 -5.06
C LEU A 144 1.49 21.59 -6.35
N LEU A 145 0.75 20.52 -6.65
CA LEU A 145 -0.11 20.44 -7.84
C LEU A 145 -1.20 21.53 -7.83
N ILE A 146 -1.88 21.71 -6.68
CA ILE A 146 -2.89 22.77 -6.53
C ILE A 146 -2.28 24.14 -6.77
N LEU A 147 -1.14 24.43 -6.12
CA LEU A 147 -0.47 25.73 -6.29
C LEU A 147 -0.10 25.99 -7.76
N THR A 148 0.42 24.97 -8.45
CA THR A 148 0.75 25.06 -9.87
C THR A 148 -0.50 25.35 -10.72
N LEU A 149 -1.60 24.64 -10.47
CA LEU A 149 -2.85 24.87 -11.20
C LEU A 149 -3.44 26.25 -10.94
N VAL A 150 -3.39 26.74 -9.70
CA VAL A 150 -3.83 28.11 -9.37
C VAL A 150 -3.01 29.15 -10.13
N ILE A 151 -1.68 28.99 -10.18
CA ILE A 151 -0.81 29.94 -10.90
C ILE A 151 -1.07 29.92 -12.40
N LEU A 152 -1.23 28.74 -13.01
CA LEU A 152 -1.39 28.60 -14.44
C LEU A 152 -2.78 29.01 -14.96
N PHE A 153 -3.82 28.86 -14.14
CA PHE A 153 -5.22 29.02 -14.54
C PHE A 153 -5.98 30.08 -13.73
N ILE A 154 -5.28 31.06 -13.17
CA ILE A 154 -5.88 32.08 -12.31
C ILE A 154 -7.04 32.84 -12.98
N ASP A 155 -6.99 32.99 -14.31
CA ASP A 155 -8.06 33.63 -15.11
C ASP A 155 -9.26 32.72 -15.35
N LEU A 156 -9.14 31.43 -15.07
CA LEU A 156 -10.18 30.40 -15.26
C LEU A 156 -10.74 29.95 -13.92
N TRP A 157 -11.36 30.87 -13.17
CA TRP A 157 -11.85 30.60 -11.81
C TRP A 157 -12.71 29.34 -11.68
N GLN A 158 -13.54 29.04 -12.67
CA GLN A 158 -14.39 27.84 -12.64
C GLN A 158 -13.56 26.55 -12.67
N VAL A 159 -12.48 26.50 -13.46
CA VAL A 159 -11.56 25.36 -13.53
C VAL A 159 -10.87 25.15 -12.17
N ILE A 160 -10.44 26.23 -11.53
CA ILE A 160 -9.81 26.19 -10.21
C ILE A 160 -10.77 25.60 -9.18
N VAL A 161 -12.02 26.09 -9.12
CA VAL A 161 -13.03 25.61 -8.17
C VAL A 161 -13.29 24.11 -8.34
N ILE A 162 -13.55 23.64 -9.56
CA ILE A 162 -13.81 22.22 -9.84
C ILE A 162 -12.60 21.35 -9.42
N THR A 163 -11.39 21.80 -9.77
CA THR A 163 -10.16 21.08 -9.44
C THR A 163 -9.93 21.02 -7.93
N VAL A 164 -10.10 22.14 -7.22
CA VAL A 164 -9.94 22.19 -5.76
C VAL A 164 -10.96 21.29 -5.06
N VAL A 165 -12.20 21.26 -5.50
CA VAL A 165 -13.25 20.38 -4.95
C VAL A 165 -12.87 18.91 -5.18
N SER A 166 -12.44 18.54 -6.39
CA SER A 166 -12.04 17.17 -6.71
C SER A 166 -10.86 16.71 -5.84
N ILE A 167 -9.86 17.57 -5.64
CA ILE A 167 -8.71 17.31 -4.79
C ILE A 167 -9.11 17.20 -3.30
N ALA A 168 -10.02 18.05 -2.82
CA ALA A 168 -10.52 18.00 -1.46
C ALA A 168 -11.20 16.65 -1.15
N ILE A 169 -11.99 16.13 -2.09
CA ILE A 169 -12.62 14.79 -1.97
C ILE A 169 -11.54 13.71 -1.88
N GLU A 170 -10.48 13.79 -2.69
CA GLU A 170 -9.39 12.82 -2.64
C GLU A 170 -8.62 12.88 -1.32
N ILE A 171 -8.30 14.08 -0.83
CA ILE A 171 -7.64 14.28 0.47
C ILE A 171 -8.51 13.70 1.60
N TYR A 172 -9.82 13.91 1.56
CA TYR A 172 -10.75 13.33 2.53
C TYR A 172 -10.70 11.80 2.49
N GLY A 173 -10.74 11.19 1.31
CA GLY A 173 -10.61 9.74 1.14
C GLY A 173 -9.28 9.19 1.67
N LEU A 174 -8.18 9.94 1.52
CA LEU A 174 -6.88 9.60 2.09
C LEU A 174 -6.88 9.67 3.62
N TYR A 175 -7.51 10.71 4.18
CA TYR A 175 -7.65 10.86 5.63
C TYR A 175 -8.45 9.70 6.24
N ASP A 176 -9.55 9.32 5.62
CA ASP A 176 -10.37 8.20 6.08
C ASP A 176 -9.59 6.87 6.04
N LYS A 177 -8.87 6.60 4.96
CA LYS A 177 -7.96 5.45 4.89
C LYS A 177 -6.92 5.48 5.99
N TYR A 178 -6.24 6.60 6.18
CA TYR A 178 -5.24 6.75 7.24
C TYR A 178 -5.82 6.45 8.62
N LYS A 179 -7.02 6.96 8.92
CA LYS A 179 -7.73 6.70 10.18
C LYS A 179 -8.03 5.21 10.37
N ASN A 180 -8.47 4.53 9.31
CA ASN A 180 -8.75 3.09 9.35
C ASN A 180 -7.47 2.28 9.59
N TYR A 181 -6.34 2.66 8.98
CA TYR A 181 -5.05 1.99 9.24
C TYR A 181 -4.53 2.23 10.64
N ALA A 182 -4.69 3.44 11.16
CA ALA A 182 -4.32 3.73 12.54
C ALA A 182 -5.11 2.85 13.51
N LYS A 183 -6.41 2.66 13.26
CA LYS A 183 -7.26 1.77 14.04
C LYS A 183 -6.78 0.32 13.97
N LEU A 184 -6.57 -0.23 12.77
CA LEU A 184 -6.07 -1.60 12.58
C LEU A 184 -4.71 -1.81 13.25
N SER A 185 -3.81 -0.84 13.19
CA SER A 185 -2.51 -0.91 13.85
C SER A 185 -2.62 -0.96 15.38
N ILE A 186 -3.62 -0.27 15.96
CA ILE A 186 -3.90 -0.34 17.41
C ILE A 186 -4.48 -1.71 17.76
N GLU A 187 -5.43 -2.23 16.97
CA GLU A 187 -6.01 -3.56 17.18
C GLU A 187 -4.93 -4.66 17.13
N ILE A 188 -4.05 -4.62 16.14
CA ILE A 188 -2.93 -5.57 16.03
C ILE A 188 -2.04 -5.49 17.28
N LYS A 189 -1.69 -4.29 17.73
CA LYS A 189 -0.86 -4.12 18.93
C LYS A 189 -1.53 -4.69 20.19
N ILE A 190 -2.83 -4.51 20.34
CA ILE A 190 -3.57 -5.11 21.47
C ILE A 190 -3.52 -6.63 21.39
N LEU A 191 -3.73 -7.22 20.22
CA LEU A 191 -3.62 -8.66 20.01
C LEU A 191 -2.21 -9.19 20.28
N GLU A 192 -1.16 -8.46 19.88
CA GLU A 192 0.23 -8.79 20.21
C GLU A 192 0.44 -8.85 21.73
N ASP A 193 -0.06 -7.84 22.46
CA ASP A 193 0.06 -7.79 23.92
C ASP A 193 -0.73 -8.94 24.61
N ILE A 194 -1.87 -9.34 24.05
CA ILE A 194 -2.66 -10.49 24.54
C ILE A 194 -1.90 -11.80 24.25
N TYR A 195 -1.36 -11.97 23.05
CA TYR A 195 -0.57 -13.15 22.70
C TYR A 195 0.63 -13.34 23.64
N LEU A 196 1.37 -12.28 23.93
CA LEU A 196 2.54 -12.35 24.81
C LEU A 196 2.19 -12.90 26.22
N LYS A 197 0.93 -12.72 26.67
CA LYS A 197 0.44 -13.19 27.96
C LYS A 197 -0.16 -14.59 27.89
N SER A 198 -0.91 -14.90 26.84
CA SER A 198 -1.71 -16.12 26.70
C SER A 198 -0.99 -17.23 25.97
N LYS A 199 -0.10 -16.86 25.04
CA LYS A 199 0.55 -17.77 24.07
C LYS A 199 -0.46 -18.60 23.24
N ASP A 200 -1.69 -18.06 23.02
CA ASP A 200 -2.73 -18.73 22.25
C ASP A 200 -2.48 -18.55 20.75
N GLU A 201 -2.30 -19.65 20.02
CA GLU A 201 -2.08 -19.66 18.57
C GLU A 201 -3.24 -19.02 17.77
N LYS A 202 -4.46 -19.07 18.29
CA LYS A 202 -5.62 -18.43 17.63
C LYS A 202 -5.41 -16.93 17.48
N ILE A 203 -4.71 -16.30 18.43
CA ILE A 203 -4.41 -14.87 18.36
C ILE A 203 -3.42 -14.56 17.25
N LEU A 204 -2.46 -15.44 16.96
CA LEU A 204 -1.55 -15.26 15.82
C LEU A 204 -2.29 -15.28 14.49
N LYS A 205 -3.29 -16.18 14.36
CA LYS A 205 -4.16 -16.23 13.15
C LYS A 205 -5.02 -14.96 13.04
N GLU A 206 -5.51 -14.44 14.17
CA GLU A 206 -6.28 -13.18 14.19
C GLU A 206 -5.41 -11.97 13.81
N ILE A 207 -4.18 -11.89 14.33
CA ILE A 207 -3.20 -10.87 13.94
C ILE A 207 -2.95 -10.95 12.43
N GLN A 208 -2.73 -12.16 11.88
CA GLN A 208 -2.49 -12.36 10.46
C GLN A 208 -3.68 -11.89 9.62
N SER A 209 -4.90 -12.22 10.02
CA SER A 209 -6.11 -11.73 9.35
C SER A 209 -6.19 -10.19 9.32
N LYS A 210 -5.82 -9.52 10.41
CA LYS A 210 -5.76 -8.05 10.47
C LYS A 210 -4.66 -7.45 9.58
N ILE A 211 -3.50 -8.10 9.52
CA ILE A 211 -2.41 -7.72 8.61
C ILE A 211 -2.89 -7.85 7.16
N PHE A 212 -3.57 -8.94 6.81
CA PHE A 212 -4.12 -9.16 5.49
C PHE A 212 -5.17 -8.11 5.11
N GLU A 213 -6.16 -7.83 5.98
CA GLU A 213 -7.15 -6.77 5.76
C GLU A 213 -6.47 -5.42 5.48
N ARG A 214 -5.44 -5.10 6.22
CA ARG A 214 -4.67 -3.87 6.04
C ARG A 214 -3.97 -3.84 4.68
N ARG A 215 -3.32 -4.92 4.26
CA ARG A 215 -2.64 -5.02 2.96
C ARG A 215 -3.62 -4.87 1.79
N LYS A 216 -4.82 -5.47 1.86
CA LYS A 216 -5.87 -5.34 0.84
C LYS A 216 -6.34 -3.91 0.61
N THR A 217 -6.36 -3.14 1.67
CA THR A 217 -6.81 -1.74 1.64
C THR A 217 -5.65 -0.75 1.58
N GLY A 218 -4.42 -1.26 1.58
CA GLY A 218 -3.17 -0.53 1.66
C GLY A 218 -2.94 0.49 0.55
N TYR A 219 -2.01 1.41 0.81
CA TYR A 219 -1.51 2.30 -0.22
C TYR A 219 -0.48 1.57 -1.07
N LYS A 220 -0.54 1.76 -2.38
CA LYS A 220 0.54 1.37 -3.26
C LYS A 220 1.65 2.41 -3.14
N VAL A 221 2.66 2.11 -2.34
CA VAL A 221 3.84 2.97 -2.21
C VAL A 221 4.65 2.87 -3.51
N PRO A 222 4.94 3.96 -4.21
CA PRO A 222 5.77 3.93 -5.41
C PRO A 222 7.18 3.41 -5.11
N ASP A 223 7.73 2.59 -6.01
CA ASP A 223 9.03 1.94 -5.83
C ASP A 223 10.18 2.94 -5.55
N PHE A 224 10.17 4.10 -6.22
CA PHE A 224 11.17 5.13 -5.96
C PHE A 224 11.13 5.65 -4.51
N LEU A 225 9.94 5.76 -3.93
CA LEU A 225 9.77 6.24 -2.55
C LEU A 225 10.17 5.15 -1.55
N HIS A 226 9.83 3.89 -1.85
CA HIS A 226 10.27 2.74 -1.10
C HIS A 226 11.80 2.64 -1.09
N ASN A 227 12.43 2.66 -2.25
CA ASN A 227 13.88 2.56 -2.40
C ASN A 227 14.63 3.71 -1.71
N PHE A 228 14.07 4.94 -1.75
CA PHE A 228 14.69 6.10 -1.12
C PHE A 228 14.71 6.00 0.41
N LYS A 229 13.75 5.30 1.03
CA LYS A 229 13.61 5.23 2.49
C LYS A 229 13.93 3.87 3.09
N SER A 230 14.06 2.82 2.28
CA SER A 230 14.25 1.45 2.76
C SER A 230 15.49 1.29 3.63
N VAL A 231 16.62 1.90 3.29
CA VAL A 231 17.88 1.86 4.07
C VAL A 231 17.68 2.48 5.45
N ASP A 232 17.17 3.72 5.50
CA ASP A 232 16.91 4.43 6.76
C ASP A 232 15.97 3.63 7.67
N LEU A 233 14.93 3.00 7.08
CA LEU A 233 13.96 2.20 7.80
C LEU A 233 14.58 0.89 8.32
N HIS A 234 15.44 0.24 7.54
CA HIS A 234 16.15 -0.96 7.96
C HIS A 234 17.05 -0.69 9.16
N GLU A 235 17.86 0.37 9.09
CA GLU A 235 18.69 0.77 10.22
C GLU A 235 17.87 1.13 11.46
N LYS A 236 16.77 1.85 11.27
CA LYS A 236 15.85 2.22 12.36
C LYS A 236 15.25 1.00 13.01
N TYR A 237 14.77 0.03 12.21
CA TYR A 237 14.21 -1.22 12.70
C TYR A 237 15.23 -1.99 13.55
N LYS A 238 16.45 -2.19 13.04
CA LYS A 238 17.54 -2.87 13.76
C LYS A 238 17.89 -2.19 15.09
N LYS A 239 17.79 -0.86 15.19
CA LYS A 239 18.05 -0.13 16.45
C LYS A 239 16.95 -0.28 17.48
N ILE A 240 15.68 -0.39 17.03
CA ILE A 240 14.51 -0.47 17.93
C ILE A 240 14.29 -1.89 18.45
N PHE A 241 14.53 -2.90 17.62
CA PHE A 241 14.20 -4.30 17.92
C PHE A 241 15.43 -5.19 18.11
N LYS A 242 16.52 -4.61 18.56
CA LYS A 242 17.73 -5.34 18.98
C LYS A 242 17.49 -6.25 20.14
#